data_046e405c5a2ff8976d300f5aafcd4d79
#
_entry.id   046e405c5a2ff8976d300f5aafcd4d79
#
_cell.length_a   1.000
_cell.length_b   1.000
_cell.length_c   1.000
_cell.angle_alpha   90.00
_cell.angle_beta   90.00
_cell.angle_gamma   90.00
#
_symmetry.space_group_name_H-M   'P 1'
#
loop_
_entity.id
_entity.type
_entity.pdbx_description
1 polymer ?
#
loop_
_entity_poly.entity_id
_entity_poly.type
_entity_poly.pdbx_seq_one_letter_code
_entity_poly.pdbx_strand_id
1 'polypeptide(L)'
;MKASLIKLNMLVQNDHGVYVHPAAQGDFAYSDGSETEQYLRTVLTEATDLSSHSDELKGHIRDWGSEYHLTPVRANLLRGFDLTSCKRVLELGCGCGAITRYLGEQGLIVDSVEGSPV
;
A
#
# COMPACT_ATOMS: atom_id res chain seq x y z
N MET A 1 -29.94 -9.03 0.56
CA MET A 1 -29.20 -7.81 0.22
C MET A 1 -28.34 -8.09 -1.01
N LYS A 2 -28.60 -7.46 -2.15
CA LYS A 2 -27.72 -7.62 -3.32
C LYS A 2 -26.47 -6.77 -3.06
N ALA A 3 -25.31 -7.41 -2.97
CA ALA A 3 -24.05 -6.69 -2.94
C ALA A 3 -23.93 -5.89 -4.24
N SER A 4 -23.84 -4.58 -4.13
CA SER A 4 -23.55 -3.71 -5.28
C SER A 4 -22.07 -3.89 -5.60
N LEU A 5 -21.76 -4.62 -6.67
CA LEU A 5 -20.38 -4.71 -7.15
C LEU A 5 -19.95 -3.34 -7.69
N ILE A 6 -18.86 -2.83 -7.20
CA ILE A 6 -18.21 -1.65 -7.74
C ILE A 6 -17.73 -2.02 -9.15
N LYS A 7 -18.24 -1.31 -10.15
CA LYS A 7 -17.79 -1.49 -11.53
C LYS A 7 -16.64 -0.52 -11.80
N LEU A 8 -15.58 -0.98 -12.44
CA LEU A 8 -14.41 -0.16 -12.77
C LEU A 8 -14.76 1.12 -13.55
N ASN A 9 -15.82 1.07 -14.39
CA ASN A 9 -16.29 2.24 -15.12
C ASN A 9 -16.99 3.30 -14.24
N MET A 10 -17.18 3.05 -12.95
CA MET A 10 -17.68 4.02 -11.97
C MET A 10 -16.54 4.77 -11.27
N LEU A 11 -15.29 4.36 -11.49
CA LEU A 11 -14.13 4.99 -10.89
C LEU A 11 -13.61 6.12 -11.77
N VAL A 12 -13.09 7.17 -11.16
CA VAL A 12 -12.46 8.30 -11.84
C VAL A 12 -10.97 8.28 -11.47
N GLN A 13 -10.11 8.39 -12.48
CA GLN A 13 -8.67 8.48 -12.26
C GLN A 13 -8.30 9.91 -11.85
N ASN A 14 -7.54 10.04 -10.75
CA ASN A 14 -7.01 11.32 -10.30
C ASN A 14 -5.68 11.66 -11.00
N ASP A 15 -5.10 12.83 -10.69
CA ASP A 15 -3.85 13.33 -11.28
C ASP A 15 -2.63 12.46 -10.96
N HIS A 16 -2.72 11.61 -9.95
CA HIS A 16 -1.69 10.66 -9.56
C HIS A 16 -1.87 9.26 -10.20
N GLY A 17 -2.84 9.11 -11.09
CA GLY A 17 -3.12 7.83 -11.74
C GLY A 17 -3.92 6.84 -10.88
N VAL A 18 -4.38 7.25 -9.70
CA VAL A 18 -5.16 6.42 -8.78
C VAL A 18 -6.65 6.49 -9.13
N TYR A 19 -7.31 5.34 -9.13
CA TYR A 19 -8.74 5.27 -9.35
C TYR A 19 -9.50 5.49 -8.04
N VAL A 20 -10.38 6.48 -8.02
CA VAL A 20 -11.18 6.88 -6.86
C VAL A 20 -12.67 6.74 -7.17
N HIS A 21 -13.45 6.21 -6.23
CA HIS A 21 -14.90 6.17 -6.36
C HIS A 21 -15.48 7.57 -6.08
N PRO A 22 -16.34 8.16 -6.96
CA PRO A 22 -16.85 9.52 -6.77
C PRO A 22 -17.62 9.74 -5.47
N ALA A 23 -18.20 8.68 -4.90
CA ALA A 23 -18.90 8.72 -3.62
C ALA A 23 -17.97 8.45 -2.42
N ALA A 24 -16.67 8.20 -2.63
CA ALA A 24 -15.69 8.10 -1.55
C ALA A 24 -15.46 9.51 -0.99
N GLN A 25 -16.25 9.87 0.01
CA GLN A 25 -16.07 11.11 0.75
C GLN A 25 -15.17 10.83 1.94
N GLY A 26 -14.17 11.70 2.14
CA GLY A 26 -12.99 11.53 2.96
C GLY A 26 -13.14 11.37 4.47
N ASP A 27 -14.22 10.78 4.95
CA ASP A 27 -14.44 10.49 6.38
C ASP A 27 -13.92 9.11 6.80
N PHE A 28 -12.80 8.67 6.19
CA PHE A 28 -12.15 7.46 6.67
C PHE A 28 -11.48 7.73 8.02
N ALA A 29 -11.99 7.09 9.07
CA ALA A 29 -11.63 7.40 10.46
C ALA A 29 -10.28 6.83 10.92
N TYR A 30 -9.65 5.94 10.12
CA TYR A 30 -8.35 5.36 10.47
C TYR A 30 -7.21 6.22 9.94
N SER A 31 -6.33 6.64 10.83
CA SER A 31 -5.13 7.42 10.52
C SER A 31 -4.05 7.13 11.57
N ASP A 32 -2.81 7.00 11.13
CA ASP A 32 -1.64 6.93 12.01
C ASP A 32 -1.26 8.31 12.59
N GLY A 33 -2.03 9.34 12.24
CA GLY A 33 -1.81 10.73 12.59
C GLY A 33 -1.05 11.52 11.51
N SER A 34 -1.43 12.77 11.34
CA SER A 34 -0.91 13.62 10.28
C SER A 34 0.62 13.78 10.28
N GLU A 35 1.25 13.76 11.45
CA GLU A 35 2.71 13.84 11.58
C GLU A 35 3.39 12.58 11.03
N THR A 36 2.89 11.40 11.40
CA THR A 36 3.39 10.11 10.91
C THR A 36 3.20 9.98 9.41
N GLU A 37 2.01 10.31 8.91
CA GLU A 37 1.69 10.27 7.48
C GLU A 37 2.59 11.20 6.66
N GLN A 38 2.80 12.43 7.12
CA GLN A 38 3.71 13.38 6.47
C GLN A 38 5.15 12.88 6.47
N TYR A 39 5.60 12.30 7.57
CA TYR A 39 6.94 11.71 7.68
C TYR A 39 7.11 10.56 6.69
N LEU A 40 6.17 9.62 6.66
CA LEU A 40 6.20 8.48 5.74
C LEU A 40 6.20 8.94 4.28
N ARG A 41 5.38 9.94 3.95
CA ARG A 41 5.35 10.54 2.61
C ARG A 41 6.73 11.08 2.23
N THR A 42 7.37 11.83 3.12
CA THR A 42 8.71 12.38 2.87
C THR A 42 9.72 11.26 2.64
N VAL A 43 9.79 10.28 3.55
CA VAL A 43 10.72 9.16 3.44
C VAL A 43 10.53 8.39 2.12
N LEU A 44 9.29 8.04 1.78
CA LEU A 44 8.99 7.25 0.57
C LEU A 44 9.21 8.05 -0.73
N THR A 45 9.14 9.39 -0.66
CA THR A 45 9.40 10.25 -1.82
C THR A 45 10.89 10.43 -2.07
N GLU A 46 11.69 10.50 -0.99
CA GLU A 46 13.12 10.79 -1.06
C GLU A 46 13.99 9.54 -1.15
N ALA A 47 13.50 8.38 -0.68
CA ALA A 47 14.25 7.14 -0.71
C ALA A 47 14.59 6.70 -2.14
N THR A 48 15.82 6.24 -2.31
CA THR A 48 16.33 5.68 -3.57
C THR A 48 16.08 4.19 -3.71
N ASP A 49 16.00 3.47 -2.59
CA ASP A 49 15.69 2.05 -2.53
C ASP A 49 14.35 1.82 -1.81
N LEU A 50 13.31 1.55 -2.61
CA LEU A 50 11.97 1.22 -2.14
C LEU A 50 11.71 -0.29 -2.08
N SER A 51 12.74 -1.13 -2.21
CA SER A 51 12.57 -2.60 -2.20
C SER A 51 12.03 -3.11 -0.85
N SER A 52 11.46 -4.30 -0.86
CA SER A 52 10.97 -4.96 0.35
C SER A 52 12.08 -5.40 1.31
N HIS A 53 13.35 -5.21 0.92
CA HIS A 53 14.54 -5.50 1.71
C HIS A 53 15.38 -4.25 2.00
N SER A 54 14.87 -3.06 1.71
CA SER A 54 15.61 -1.81 1.80
C SER A 54 16.17 -1.56 3.22
N ASP A 55 17.48 -1.51 3.34
CA ASP A 55 18.16 -1.06 4.54
C ASP A 55 18.02 0.48 4.72
N GLU A 56 17.85 1.20 3.61
CA GLU A 56 17.57 2.63 3.63
C GLU A 56 16.24 2.90 4.35
N LEU A 57 15.15 2.25 3.93
CA LEU A 57 13.84 2.39 4.58
C LEU A 57 13.89 1.94 6.05
N LYS A 58 14.59 0.86 6.34
CA LYS A 58 14.78 0.39 7.71
C LYS A 58 15.49 1.43 8.58
N GLY A 59 16.44 2.17 8.03
CA GLY A 59 17.15 3.24 8.72
C GLY A 59 16.27 4.43 9.11
N HIS A 60 15.10 4.57 8.50
CA HIS A 60 14.11 5.61 8.80
C HIS A 60 13.06 5.19 9.84
N ILE A 61 13.15 3.99 10.40
CA ILE A 61 12.26 3.54 11.49
C ILE A 61 12.63 4.31 12.76
N ARG A 62 11.67 5.07 13.31
CA ARG A 62 11.84 5.88 14.52
C ARG A 62 10.79 5.64 15.61
N ASP A 63 9.65 5.05 15.22
CA ASP A 63 8.50 4.80 16.08
C ASP A 63 7.67 3.63 15.53
N TRP A 64 6.61 3.25 16.24
CA TRP A 64 5.75 2.15 15.84
C TRP A 64 5.09 2.38 14.46
N GLY A 65 4.62 3.60 14.18
CA GLY A 65 3.98 3.93 12.90
C GLY A 65 4.94 3.74 11.73
N SER A 66 6.15 4.27 11.82
CA SER A 66 7.19 4.10 10.79
C SER A 66 7.68 2.65 10.69
N GLU A 67 7.79 1.93 11.80
CA GLU A 67 8.13 0.51 11.78
C GLU A 67 7.08 -0.29 11.00
N TYR A 68 5.81 -0.05 11.27
CA TYR A 68 4.71 -0.73 10.60
C TYR A 68 4.78 -0.64 9.06
N HIS A 69 5.17 0.52 8.53
CA HIS A 69 5.18 0.77 7.09
C HIS A 69 6.53 0.53 6.41
N LEU A 70 7.65 0.67 7.12
CA LEU A 70 8.99 0.66 6.52
C LEU A 70 9.76 -0.64 6.77
N THR A 71 9.32 -1.48 7.72
CA THR A 71 10.06 -2.70 8.06
C THR A 71 10.02 -3.76 6.96
N PRO A 72 11.17 -4.38 6.63
CA PRO A 72 11.22 -5.54 5.73
C PRO A 72 10.45 -6.77 6.24
N VAL A 73 10.19 -6.82 7.55
CA VAL A 73 9.52 -7.96 8.21
C VAL A 73 8.06 -8.11 7.76
N ARG A 74 7.42 -7.05 7.29
CA ARG A 74 6.02 -7.12 6.79
C ARG A 74 5.84 -8.18 5.71
N ALA A 75 6.77 -8.29 4.79
CA ALA A 75 6.70 -9.26 3.71
C ALA A 75 6.89 -10.73 4.18
N ASN A 76 7.36 -10.95 5.43
CA ASN A 76 7.49 -12.31 5.99
C ASN A 76 6.16 -13.06 6.06
N LEU A 77 5.03 -12.33 6.13
CA LEU A 77 3.70 -12.93 6.05
C LEU A 77 3.52 -13.78 4.78
N LEU A 78 4.16 -13.39 3.68
CA LEU A 78 3.98 -14.01 2.37
C LEU A 78 5.21 -14.79 1.88
N ARG A 79 6.40 -14.58 2.45
CA ARG A 79 7.64 -15.22 1.99
C ARG A 79 7.61 -16.75 2.09
N GLY A 80 6.76 -17.32 2.93
CA GLY A 80 6.59 -18.75 3.05
C GLY A 80 5.62 -19.38 2.03
N PHE A 81 4.95 -18.58 1.21
CA PHE A 81 3.98 -19.06 0.22
C PHE A 81 4.62 -19.21 -1.16
N ASP A 82 4.29 -20.29 -1.84
CA ASP A 82 4.63 -20.45 -3.26
C ASP A 82 3.61 -19.67 -4.12
N LEU A 83 4.07 -18.55 -4.67
CA LEU A 83 3.28 -17.65 -5.52
C LEU A 83 3.54 -17.89 -7.03
N THR A 84 4.34 -18.88 -7.40
CA THR A 84 4.77 -19.10 -8.81
C THR A 84 3.61 -19.41 -9.76
N SER A 85 2.52 -19.97 -9.27
CA SER A 85 1.30 -20.21 -10.03
C SER A 85 0.39 -18.97 -10.18
N CYS A 86 0.63 -17.93 -9.37
CA CYS A 86 -0.15 -16.70 -9.38
C CYS A 86 0.34 -15.76 -10.47
N LYS A 87 -0.58 -15.06 -11.13
CA LYS A 87 -0.24 -13.99 -12.09
C LYS A 87 -0.74 -12.64 -11.63
N ARG A 88 -1.85 -12.62 -10.92
CA ARG A 88 -2.52 -11.39 -10.48
C ARG A 88 -3.04 -11.56 -9.06
N VAL A 89 -2.91 -10.53 -8.26
CA VAL A 89 -3.31 -10.48 -6.85
C VAL A 89 -4.15 -9.25 -6.60
N LEU A 90 -5.18 -9.40 -5.80
CA LEU A 90 -5.90 -8.27 -5.21
C LEU A 90 -5.46 -8.11 -3.76
N GLU A 91 -4.91 -6.95 -3.44
CA GLU A 91 -4.52 -6.55 -2.08
C GLU A 91 -5.56 -5.59 -1.51
N LEU A 92 -6.06 -5.88 -0.32
CA LEU A 92 -7.00 -5.02 0.40
C LEU A 92 -6.29 -4.39 1.61
N GLY A 93 -6.31 -3.05 1.69
CA GLY A 93 -5.65 -2.31 2.74
C GLY A 93 -4.13 -2.27 2.55
N CYS A 94 -3.67 -1.75 1.41
CA CYS A 94 -2.24 -1.77 1.08
C CYS A 94 -1.40 -0.78 1.91
N GLY A 95 -2.03 0.21 2.55
CA GLY A 95 -1.32 1.27 3.27
C GLY A 95 -0.24 1.92 2.41
N CYS A 96 0.97 2.05 2.92
CA CYS A 96 2.11 2.58 2.17
C CYS A 96 2.78 1.56 1.22
N GLY A 97 2.12 0.44 0.92
CA GLY A 97 2.56 -0.50 -0.10
C GLY A 97 3.71 -1.43 0.29
N ALA A 98 3.94 -1.69 1.57
CA ALA A 98 5.02 -2.58 2.01
C ALA A 98 4.87 -4.00 1.46
N ILE A 99 3.66 -4.55 1.44
CA ILE A 99 3.35 -5.86 0.87
C ILE A 99 3.19 -5.76 -0.65
N THR A 100 2.61 -4.68 -1.16
CA THR A 100 2.50 -4.42 -2.61
C THR A 100 3.86 -4.51 -3.30
N ARG A 101 4.90 -3.88 -2.71
CA ARG A 101 6.27 -3.94 -3.23
C ARG A 101 6.78 -5.36 -3.33
N TYR A 102 6.64 -6.14 -2.26
CA TYR A 102 7.06 -7.53 -2.26
C TYR A 102 6.35 -8.35 -3.35
N LEU A 103 5.04 -8.20 -3.48
CA LEU A 103 4.26 -8.89 -4.51
C LEU A 103 4.72 -8.51 -5.93
N GLY A 104 4.98 -7.22 -6.16
CA GLY A 104 5.53 -6.74 -7.44
C GLY A 104 6.93 -7.31 -7.74
N GLU A 105 7.79 -7.43 -6.73
CA GLU A 105 9.12 -8.04 -6.85
C GLU A 105 9.05 -9.53 -7.22
N GLN A 106 7.95 -10.22 -6.86
CA GLN A 106 7.69 -11.60 -7.29
C GLN A 106 7.16 -11.68 -8.74
N GLY A 107 7.06 -10.55 -9.43
CA GLY A 107 6.58 -10.50 -10.83
C GLY A 107 5.06 -10.57 -10.97
N LEU A 108 4.32 -10.33 -9.90
CA LEU A 108 2.86 -10.34 -9.91
C LEU A 108 2.29 -9.00 -10.38
N ILE A 109 1.14 -9.06 -11.06
CA ILE A 109 0.30 -7.88 -11.27
C ILE A 109 -0.53 -7.68 -10.02
N VAL A 110 -0.38 -6.54 -9.36
CA VAL A 110 -1.07 -6.24 -8.10
C VAL A 110 -2.11 -5.16 -8.32
N ASP A 111 -3.36 -5.49 -8.00
CA ASP A 111 -4.43 -4.50 -7.85
C ASP A 111 -4.57 -4.20 -6.36
N SER A 112 -4.34 -2.98 -5.94
CA SER A 112 -4.41 -2.58 -4.54
C SER A 112 -5.60 -1.67 -4.28
N VAL A 113 -6.27 -1.90 -3.16
CA VAL A 113 -7.38 -1.07 -2.67
C VAL A 113 -7.04 -0.55 -1.29
N GLU A 114 -7.11 0.76 -1.13
CA GLU A 114 -6.87 1.44 0.15
C GLU A 114 -8.07 2.31 0.52
N GLY A 115 -8.41 2.31 1.80
CA GLY A 115 -9.53 3.12 2.32
C GLY A 115 -9.10 4.53 2.69
N SER A 116 -7.83 4.71 3.10
CA SER A 116 -7.30 6.04 3.45
C SER A 116 -6.96 6.83 2.19
N PRO A 117 -7.35 8.11 2.12
CA PRO A 117 -7.01 8.98 1.00
C PRO A 117 -5.59 9.59 1.09
N VAL A 118 -4.84 9.28 2.14
CA VAL A 118 -3.53 9.88 2.45
C VAL A 118 -2.40 9.00 1.96
#